data_08426208fbfac90dd3927dfdb9d67931
#
_entry.id   08426208fbfac90dd3927dfdb9d67931
#
_cell.length_a   1.000
_cell.length_b   1.000
_cell.length_c   1.000
_cell.angle_alpha   90.00
_cell.angle_beta   90.00
_cell.angle_gamma   90.00
#
_symmetry.space_group_name_H-M   'P 1'
#
loop_
_entity.id
_entity.type
_entity.pdbx_description
1 polymer ?
#
loop_
_entity_poly.entity_id
_entity_poly.type
_entity_poly.pdbx_seq_one_letter_code
_entity_poly.pdbx_strand_id
1 'polypeptide(L)'
;MEKKNYIVAIDLGSSNVVVAVAERDAEGRPVVRSIVSKPSQGVKAGMITNIEQVSNSIKAAVETVGEELGIRITEAYTGISGDFVRCARHTDHVFTSDPQNGVNRTDVEALFDRMRNVQAPDDETIMERIPQNYLVDENQEVADPVGSFGKRLASTFNFILCAKTPIERLNLALRRLGIRSLGMYANALVTGAAVLSADEKEEGAAVVNIGGGVTDVAVYYRNVPRYIATIPMGAGAINNDIRTLGILERHVDSLKRKFGSAVAELAPENKMVSVKGRTAKETKDILLHNLAVVIESRARDIAEYVAQEIRDSGFGDKLAYGIVLTGGS
;
A
#
# COMPACT_ATOMS: atom_id res chain seq x y z
N MET A 1 -3.54 -23.41 29.85
CA MET A 1 -4.07 -22.69 28.68
C MET A 1 -2.91 -22.54 27.70
N GLU A 2 -2.95 -23.21 26.55
CA GLU A 2 -1.98 -23.00 25.49
C GLU A 2 -1.97 -21.53 25.09
N LYS A 3 -0.78 -20.96 25.04
CA LYS A 3 -0.58 -19.57 24.62
C LYS A 3 -0.85 -19.53 23.10
N LYS A 4 -2.07 -19.21 22.71
CA LYS A 4 -2.41 -19.04 21.29
C LYS A 4 -1.48 -17.98 20.70
N ASN A 5 -0.78 -18.35 19.65
CA ASN A 5 0.20 -17.49 18.99
C ASN A 5 -0.52 -16.64 17.93
N TYR A 6 -1.16 -15.54 18.38
CA TYR A 6 -1.84 -14.62 17.49
C TYR A 6 -0.86 -13.73 16.74
N ILE A 7 -1.18 -13.49 15.47
CA ILE A 7 -0.55 -12.47 14.63
C ILE A 7 -1.56 -11.34 14.52
N VAL A 8 -1.16 -10.14 14.89
CA VAL A 8 -2.00 -8.95 14.81
C VAL A 8 -1.43 -8.00 13.77
N ALA A 9 -2.28 -7.51 12.88
CA ALA A 9 -1.96 -6.47 11.91
C ALA A 9 -2.88 -5.28 12.11
N ILE A 10 -2.33 -4.07 12.07
CA ILE A 10 -3.06 -2.80 12.14
C ILE A 10 -2.75 -2.04 10.85
N ASP A 11 -3.77 -1.81 10.05
CA ASP A 11 -3.71 -0.92 8.89
C ASP A 11 -4.35 0.43 9.24
N LEU A 12 -3.54 1.49 9.20
CA LEU A 12 -3.98 2.86 9.48
C LEU A 12 -4.26 3.59 8.17
N GLY A 13 -5.48 3.48 7.69
CA GLY A 13 -5.93 4.23 6.52
C GLY A 13 -6.44 5.64 6.86
N SER A 14 -6.59 6.49 5.84
CA SER A 14 -7.14 7.85 6.00
C SER A 14 -8.64 7.86 6.29
N SER A 15 -9.38 6.82 5.90
CA SER A 15 -10.83 6.69 6.15
C SER A 15 -11.15 5.72 7.27
N ASN A 16 -10.42 4.62 7.37
CA ASN A 16 -10.65 3.57 8.35
C ASN A 16 -9.35 3.08 8.95
N VAL A 17 -9.42 2.65 10.22
CA VAL A 17 -8.41 1.80 10.86
C VAL A 17 -8.94 0.37 10.80
N VAL A 18 -8.13 -0.55 10.30
CA VAL A 18 -8.46 -1.98 10.26
C VAL A 18 -7.50 -2.73 11.17
N VAL A 19 -8.07 -3.57 12.03
CA VAL A 19 -7.30 -4.50 12.87
C VAL A 19 -7.69 -5.92 12.48
N ALA A 20 -6.71 -6.69 12.04
CA ALA A 20 -6.86 -8.10 11.71
C ALA A 20 -6.08 -8.96 12.70
N VAL A 21 -6.70 -10.04 13.17
CA VAL A 21 -6.06 -11.03 14.04
C VAL A 21 -6.13 -12.39 13.37
N ALA A 22 -4.99 -13.03 13.23
CA ALA A 22 -4.86 -14.37 12.71
C ALA A 22 -4.19 -15.31 13.73
N GLU A 23 -4.45 -16.58 13.60
CA GLU A 23 -3.80 -17.67 14.35
C GLU A 23 -3.06 -18.57 13.34
N ARG A 24 -1.89 -19.09 13.69
CA ARG A 24 -1.21 -20.06 12.83
C ARG A 24 -1.88 -21.43 12.94
N ASP A 25 -2.21 -22.03 11.80
CA ASP A 25 -2.66 -23.42 11.76
C ASP A 25 -1.49 -24.40 12.01
N ALA A 26 -1.77 -25.70 11.94
CA ALA A 26 -0.77 -26.75 12.16
C ALA A 26 0.37 -26.71 11.11
N GLU A 27 0.11 -26.18 9.93
CA GLU A 27 1.07 -26.00 8.84
C GLU A 27 1.79 -24.63 8.92
N GLY A 28 1.51 -23.82 9.95
CA GLY A 28 2.11 -22.51 10.19
C GLY A 28 1.49 -21.37 9.36
N ARG A 29 0.42 -21.61 8.61
CA ARG A 29 -0.26 -20.61 7.79
C ARG A 29 -1.16 -19.72 8.65
N PRO A 30 -1.27 -18.42 8.36
CA PRO A 30 -2.15 -17.53 9.10
C PRO A 30 -3.62 -17.78 8.72
N VAL A 31 -4.45 -18.09 9.69
CA VAL A 31 -5.91 -18.21 9.57
C VAL A 31 -6.54 -17.04 10.30
N VAL A 32 -7.24 -16.18 9.56
CA VAL A 32 -7.90 -14.99 10.11
C VAL A 32 -9.02 -15.39 11.07
N ARG A 33 -8.99 -14.82 12.28
CA ARG A 33 -9.98 -15.06 13.33
C ARG A 33 -10.94 -13.89 13.51
N SER A 34 -10.46 -12.66 13.35
CA SER A 34 -11.28 -11.45 13.41
C SER A 34 -10.69 -10.36 12.52
N ILE A 35 -11.56 -9.57 11.90
CA ILE A 35 -11.23 -8.34 11.20
C ILE A 35 -12.23 -7.28 11.64
N VAL A 36 -11.73 -6.20 12.24
CA VAL A 36 -12.54 -5.07 12.68
C VAL A 36 -12.08 -3.81 11.94
N SER A 37 -13.05 -3.09 11.38
CA SER A 37 -12.84 -1.78 10.75
C SER A 37 -13.58 -0.71 11.54
N LYS A 38 -12.89 0.38 11.86
CA LYS A 38 -13.45 1.57 12.51
C LYS A 38 -13.08 2.83 11.76
N PRO A 39 -13.90 3.90 11.80
CA PRO A 39 -13.55 5.16 11.18
C PRO A 39 -12.21 5.71 11.71
N SER A 40 -11.36 6.18 10.81
CA SER A 40 -10.10 6.83 11.14
C SER A 40 -10.27 8.33 11.30
N GLN A 41 -9.61 8.90 12.28
CA GLN A 41 -9.50 10.34 12.50
C GLN A 41 -8.04 10.73 12.71
N GLY A 42 -7.67 11.96 12.30
CA GLY A 42 -6.31 12.46 12.46
C GLY A 42 -5.31 11.96 11.42
N VAL A 43 -5.79 11.37 10.31
CA VAL A 43 -4.98 10.98 9.15
C VAL A 43 -5.48 11.72 7.91
N LYS A 44 -4.56 12.30 7.15
CA LYS A 44 -4.85 12.96 5.87
C LYS A 44 -3.80 12.55 4.83
N ALA A 45 -4.24 12.01 3.70
CA ALA A 45 -3.36 11.52 2.63
C ALA A 45 -2.21 10.64 3.17
N GLY A 46 -2.53 9.66 4.05
CA GLY A 46 -1.56 8.78 4.71
C GLY A 46 -0.78 9.41 5.87
N MET A 47 -0.73 10.74 5.97
CA MET A 47 0.02 11.44 7.02
C MET A 47 -0.80 11.58 8.31
N ILE A 48 -0.21 11.23 9.44
CA ILE A 48 -0.79 11.47 10.77
C ILE A 48 -0.69 12.96 11.08
N THR A 49 -1.83 13.64 11.18
CA THR A 49 -1.95 15.06 11.49
C THR A 49 -2.29 15.30 12.97
N ASN A 50 -2.91 14.31 13.64
CA ASN A 50 -3.26 14.38 15.06
C ASN A 50 -3.09 13.00 15.72
N ILE A 51 -2.05 12.87 16.56
CA ILE A 51 -1.68 11.60 17.21
C ILE A 51 -2.75 11.13 18.19
N GLU A 52 -3.42 12.04 18.90
CA GLU A 52 -4.46 11.68 19.86
C GLU A 52 -5.68 11.07 19.17
N GLN A 53 -6.16 11.71 18.10
CA GLN A 53 -7.27 11.20 17.31
C GLN A 53 -6.95 9.83 16.71
N VAL A 54 -5.73 9.66 16.17
CA VAL A 54 -5.26 8.37 15.64
C VAL A 54 -5.22 7.32 16.73
N SER A 55 -4.64 7.63 17.90
CA SER A 55 -4.61 6.69 19.02
C SER A 55 -6.01 6.26 19.44
N ASN A 56 -6.97 7.19 19.50
CA ASN A 56 -8.36 6.87 19.84
C ASN A 56 -9.02 5.97 18.77
N SER A 57 -8.76 6.22 17.48
CA SER A 57 -9.27 5.39 16.39
C SER A 57 -8.69 3.96 16.44
N ILE A 58 -7.38 3.82 16.67
CA ILE A 58 -6.72 2.52 16.83
C ILE A 58 -7.27 1.81 18.08
N LYS A 59 -7.40 2.52 19.19
CA LYS A 59 -7.94 1.99 20.45
C LYS A 59 -9.31 1.37 20.24
N ALA A 60 -10.23 2.09 19.60
CA ALA A 60 -11.59 1.60 19.36
C ALA A 60 -11.62 0.29 18.53
N ALA A 61 -10.73 0.15 17.54
CA ALA A 61 -10.64 -1.09 16.77
C ALA A 61 -10.01 -2.23 17.57
N VAL A 62 -8.91 -1.95 18.28
CA VAL A 62 -8.18 -2.93 19.11
C VAL A 62 -9.04 -3.47 20.26
N GLU A 63 -9.80 -2.60 20.95
CA GLU A 63 -10.70 -3.00 22.03
C GLU A 63 -11.82 -3.89 21.51
N THR A 64 -12.42 -3.56 20.36
CA THR A 64 -13.48 -4.40 19.75
C THR A 64 -12.96 -5.80 19.43
N VAL A 65 -11.78 -5.94 18.80
CA VAL A 65 -11.17 -7.25 18.50
C VAL A 65 -10.79 -7.98 19.80
N GLY A 66 -10.26 -7.24 20.79
CA GLY A 66 -9.89 -7.78 22.09
C GLY A 66 -11.08 -8.40 22.82
N GLU A 67 -12.23 -7.72 22.80
CA GLU A 67 -13.50 -8.22 23.36
C GLU A 67 -14.02 -9.44 22.61
N GLU A 68 -14.02 -9.42 21.25
CA GLU A 68 -14.48 -10.54 20.42
C GLU A 68 -13.69 -11.84 20.66
N LEU A 69 -12.38 -11.73 20.86
CA LEU A 69 -11.47 -12.87 20.98
C LEU A 69 -11.05 -13.18 22.43
N GLY A 70 -11.41 -12.34 23.39
CA GLY A 70 -11.00 -12.46 24.80
C GLY A 70 -9.48 -12.29 24.97
N ILE A 71 -8.84 -11.42 24.20
CA ILE A 71 -7.38 -11.21 24.21
C ILE A 71 -7.02 -9.74 24.46
N ARG A 72 -5.82 -9.53 24.96
CA ARG A 72 -5.19 -8.21 25.02
C ARG A 72 -4.11 -8.10 23.94
N ILE A 73 -4.26 -7.12 23.06
CA ILE A 73 -3.27 -6.82 22.01
C ILE A 73 -2.18 -5.94 22.61
N THR A 74 -0.94 -6.43 22.62
CA THR A 74 0.24 -5.72 23.14
C THR A 74 1.33 -5.53 22.09
N GLU A 75 1.16 -6.18 20.94
CA GLU A 75 2.09 -6.09 19.82
C GLU A 75 1.37 -6.30 18.50
N ALA A 76 1.83 -5.65 17.44
CA ALA A 76 1.23 -5.74 16.12
C ALA A 76 2.24 -5.42 15.00
N TYR A 77 2.00 -5.96 13.82
CA TYR A 77 2.57 -5.48 12.56
C TYR A 77 1.74 -4.30 12.05
N THR A 78 2.36 -3.36 11.35
CA THR A 78 1.67 -2.17 10.82
C THR A 78 1.99 -1.94 9.36
N GLY A 79 0.99 -1.48 8.61
CA GLY A 79 1.15 -0.94 7.28
C GLY A 79 1.38 0.58 7.32
N ILE A 80 2.11 1.10 6.33
CA ILE A 80 2.29 2.53 6.12
C ILE A 80 2.15 2.88 4.64
N SER A 81 1.48 3.99 4.36
CA SER A 81 1.20 4.48 3.01
C SER A 81 1.16 6.01 3.01
N GLY A 82 1.79 6.61 2.02
CA GLY A 82 1.87 8.05 1.83
C GLY A 82 2.98 8.39 0.83
N ASP A 83 2.99 9.62 0.32
CA ASP A 83 4.00 10.16 -0.60
C ASP A 83 5.42 10.24 -0.01
N PHE A 84 5.54 10.01 1.29
CA PHE A 84 6.79 9.86 2.03
C PHE A 84 7.38 8.45 1.97
N VAL A 85 6.73 7.50 1.27
CA VAL A 85 7.25 6.17 0.93
C VAL A 85 7.61 6.18 -0.55
N ARG A 86 8.87 5.87 -0.85
CA ARG A 86 9.37 5.91 -2.23
C ARG A 86 10.31 4.75 -2.54
N CYS A 87 10.47 4.48 -3.82
CA CYS A 87 11.42 3.51 -4.35
C CYS A 87 12.66 4.23 -4.89
N ALA A 88 13.85 3.79 -4.48
CA ALA A 88 15.11 4.28 -5.02
C ALA A 88 15.97 3.11 -5.51
N ARG A 89 16.62 3.27 -6.66
CA ARG A 89 17.50 2.24 -7.22
C ARG A 89 18.94 2.48 -6.80
N HIS A 90 19.60 1.42 -6.39
CA HIS A 90 21.04 1.42 -6.11
C HIS A 90 21.69 0.22 -6.78
N THR A 91 22.79 0.45 -7.51
CA THR A 91 23.55 -0.60 -8.19
C THR A 91 24.93 -0.69 -7.57
N ASP A 92 25.37 -1.90 -7.26
CA ASP A 92 26.74 -2.15 -6.80
C ASP A 92 27.22 -3.50 -7.35
N HIS A 93 28.51 -3.79 -7.16
CA HIS A 93 29.15 -4.99 -7.69
C HIS A 93 30.23 -5.52 -6.74
N VAL A 94 30.57 -6.78 -6.93
CA VAL A 94 31.75 -7.45 -6.35
C VAL A 94 32.51 -8.16 -7.46
N PHE A 95 33.78 -8.40 -7.24
CA PHE A 95 34.57 -9.31 -8.09
C PHE A 95 34.43 -10.72 -7.53
N THR A 96 34.34 -11.69 -8.45
CA THR A 96 34.23 -13.11 -8.04
C THR A 96 35.51 -13.56 -7.34
N SER A 97 35.32 -14.29 -6.24
CA SER A 97 36.42 -14.81 -5.42
C SER A 97 37.22 -15.90 -6.12
N ASP A 98 36.57 -16.62 -7.05
CA ASP A 98 37.17 -17.66 -7.88
C ASP A 98 36.80 -17.47 -9.37
N PRO A 99 37.57 -16.65 -10.09
CA PRO A 99 37.29 -16.37 -11.51
C PRO A 99 37.38 -17.59 -12.43
N GLN A 100 38.01 -18.69 -12.01
CA GLN A 100 38.13 -19.91 -12.81
C GLN A 100 36.87 -20.79 -12.70
N ASN A 101 36.20 -20.78 -11.55
CA ASN A 101 34.99 -21.55 -11.29
C ASN A 101 33.69 -20.72 -11.37
N GLY A 102 33.83 -19.39 -11.57
CA GLY A 102 32.70 -18.48 -11.71
C GLY A 102 32.09 -18.03 -10.39
N VAL A 103 30.90 -17.44 -10.49
CA VAL A 103 30.17 -16.87 -9.35
C VAL A 103 29.73 -17.97 -8.38
N ASN A 104 30.03 -17.79 -7.11
CA ASN A 104 29.61 -18.69 -6.04
C ASN A 104 28.71 -17.96 -5.01
N ARG A 105 28.20 -18.70 -4.00
CA ARG A 105 27.33 -18.16 -2.98
C ARG A 105 28.00 -17.07 -2.13
N THR A 106 29.29 -17.19 -1.87
CA THR A 106 30.05 -16.18 -1.09
C THR A 106 30.10 -14.86 -1.80
N ASP A 107 30.20 -14.86 -3.14
CA ASP A 107 30.18 -13.63 -3.95
C ASP A 107 28.80 -12.95 -3.88
N VAL A 108 27.72 -13.74 -3.91
CA VAL A 108 26.35 -13.23 -3.74
C VAL A 108 26.17 -12.64 -2.35
N GLU A 109 26.62 -13.34 -1.29
CA GLU A 109 26.57 -12.85 0.09
C GLU A 109 27.38 -11.55 0.26
N ALA A 110 28.57 -11.47 -0.31
CA ALA A 110 29.39 -10.27 -0.28
C ALA A 110 28.70 -9.07 -0.94
N LEU A 111 27.98 -9.30 -2.05
CA LEU A 111 27.20 -8.26 -2.72
C LEU A 111 26.02 -7.81 -1.83
N PHE A 112 25.30 -8.75 -1.19
CA PHE A 112 24.24 -8.42 -0.25
C PHE A 112 24.77 -7.65 0.97
N ASP A 113 25.93 -7.99 1.51
CA ASP A 113 26.54 -7.28 2.64
C ASP A 113 26.88 -5.84 2.27
N ARG A 114 27.39 -5.60 1.05
CA ARG A 114 27.58 -4.23 0.54
C ARG A 114 26.25 -3.47 0.53
N MET A 115 25.17 -4.08 0.00
CA MET A 115 23.85 -3.47 -0.06
C MET A 115 23.24 -3.22 1.33
N ARG A 116 23.53 -4.07 2.33
CA ARG A 116 23.10 -3.84 3.73
C ARG A 116 23.77 -2.63 4.35
N ASN A 117 24.99 -2.32 3.95
CA ASN A 117 25.79 -1.21 4.48
C ASN A 117 25.47 0.14 3.80
N VAL A 118 24.64 0.16 2.75
CA VAL A 118 24.17 1.40 2.14
C VAL A 118 23.30 2.17 3.15
N GLN A 119 23.67 3.41 3.40
CA GLN A 119 22.97 4.28 4.33
C GLN A 119 21.81 5.00 3.61
N ALA A 120 20.69 5.13 4.32
CA ALA A 120 19.62 6.02 3.89
C ALA A 120 20.03 7.49 4.09
N PRO A 121 19.39 8.45 3.40
CA PRO A 121 19.44 9.87 3.76
C PRO A 121 19.10 10.10 5.24
N ASP A 122 19.60 11.20 5.83
CA ASP A 122 19.49 11.45 7.27
C ASP A 122 18.04 11.50 7.80
N ASP A 123 17.11 11.92 6.99
CA ASP A 123 15.67 12.05 7.31
C ASP A 123 14.82 10.85 6.90
N GLU A 124 15.44 9.83 6.29
CA GLU A 124 14.78 8.62 5.81
C GLU A 124 15.33 7.35 6.48
N THR A 125 14.61 6.26 6.31
CA THR A 125 15.05 4.90 6.65
C THR A 125 14.75 3.95 5.51
N ILE A 126 15.60 2.95 5.32
CA ILE A 126 15.36 1.87 4.36
C ILE A 126 14.49 0.81 5.05
N MET A 127 13.25 0.65 4.58
CA MET A 127 12.32 -0.36 5.06
C MET A 127 12.64 -1.74 4.48
N GLU A 128 12.91 -1.78 3.16
CA GLU A 128 13.16 -3.01 2.40
C GLU A 128 14.30 -2.81 1.40
N ARG A 129 15.03 -3.88 1.12
CA ARG A 129 16.06 -3.96 0.08
C ARG A 129 15.74 -5.13 -0.85
N ILE A 130 15.28 -4.84 -2.05
CA ILE A 130 14.73 -5.84 -2.97
C ILE A 130 15.69 -6.01 -4.15
N PRO A 131 16.41 -7.14 -4.25
CA PRO A 131 17.25 -7.41 -5.40
C PRO A 131 16.39 -7.51 -6.66
N GLN A 132 16.88 -6.93 -7.73
CA GLN A 132 16.16 -6.92 -9.00
C GLN A 132 16.67 -8.05 -9.91
N ASN A 133 17.76 -7.83 -10.60
CA ASN A 133 18.41 -8.81 -11.44
C ASN A 133 19.90 -8.78 -11.17
N TYR A 134 20.56 -9.90 -11.44
CA TYR A 134 22.03 -9.97 -11.41
C TYR A 134 22.59 -9.80 -12.80
N LEU A 135 23.74 -9.16 -12.88
CA LEU A 135 24.52 -8.99 -14.11
C LEU A 135 25.90 -9.61 -13.90
N VAL A 136 26.26 -10.54 -14.75
CA VAL A 136 27.59 -11.14 -14.77
C VAL A 136 28.35 -10.55 -15.95
N ASP A 137 29.54 -9.96 -15.71
CA ASP A 137 30.38 -9.28 -16.70
C ASP A 137 29.63 -8.25 -17.58
N GLU A 138 28.64 -7.52 -16.98
CA GLU A 138 27.86 -6.41 -17.58
C GLU A 138 26.86 -6.81 -18.68
N ASN A 139 26.96 -8.01 -19.26
CA ASN A 139 26.17 -8.41 -20.43
C ASN A 139 25.20 -9.56 -20.19
N GLN A 140 25.41 -10.34 -19.16
CA GLN A 140 24.58 -11.50 -18.87
C GLN A 140 23.66 -11.22 -17.69
N GLU A 141 22.39 -10.93 -18.00
CA GLU A 141 21.34 -10.80 -16.99
C GLU A 141 20.85 -12.20 -16.59
N VAL A 142 20.90 -12.52 -15.30
CA VAL A 142 20.48 -13.80 -14.73
C VAL A 142 19.61 -13.61 -13.49
N ALA A 143 18.69 -14.53 -13.27
CA ALA A 143 17.87 -14.54 -12.05
C ALA A 143 18.66 -15.14 -10.87
N ASP A 144 19.41 -16.22 -11.11
CA ASP A 144 20.36 -16.82 -10.15
C ASP A 144 21.75 -16.78 -10.74
N PRO A 145 22.70 -16.05 -10.14
CA PRO A 145 24.04 -15.90 -10.68
C PRO A 145 24.97 -17.05 -10.30
N VAL A 146 24.61 -17.91 -9.34
CA VAL A 146 25.48 -18.98 -8.85
C VAL A 146 25.75 -20.00 -9.97
N GLY A 147 27.04 -20.27 -10.22
CA GLY A 147 27.49 -21.14 -11.31
C GLY A 147 27.67 -20.42 -12.66
N SER A 148 27.31 -19.14 -12.78
CA SER A 148 27.59 -18.36 -13.98
C SER A 148 29.07 -18.05 -14.09
N PHE A 149 29.64 -18.20 -15.28
CA PHE A 149 31.04 -17.88 -15.50
C PHE A 149 31.22 -16.37 -15.72
N GLY A 150 32.09 -15.76 -14.92
CA GLY A 150 32.39 -14.35 -15.02
C GLY A 150 33.27 -13.84 -13.87
N LYS A 151 33.80 -12.65 -14.02
CA LYS A 151 34.73 -12.02 -13.06
C LYS A 151 34.08 -10.96 -12.18
N ARG A 152 32.95 -10.44 -12.63
CA ARG A 152 32.24 -9.35 -11.94
C ARG A 152 30.76 -9.72 -11.79
N LEU A 153 30.29 -9.71 -10.55
CA LEU A 153 28.87 -9.86 -10.22
C LEU A 153 28.32 -8.49 -9.78
N ALA A 154 27.36 -7.97 -10.52
CA ALA A 154 26.64 -6.76 -10.16
C ALA A 154 25.16 -7.05 -9.94
N SER A 155 24.49 -6.24 -9.15
CA SER A 155 23.04 -6.23 -9.04
C SER A 155 22.52 -4.83 -8.76
N THR A 156 21.31 -4.56 -9.26
CA THR A 156 20.52 -3.42 -8.86
C THR A 156 19.55 -3.85 -7.77
N PHE A 157 19.44 -3.02 -6.73
CA PHE A 157 18.45 -3.19 -5.68
C PHE A 157 17.47 -2.03 -5.71
N ASN A 158 16.21 -2.33 -5.49
CA ASN A 158 15.21 -1.34 -5.14
C ASN A 158 15.19 -1.19 -3.62
N PHE A 159 15.51 -0.01 -3.14
CA PHE A 159 15.39 0.37 -1.75
C PHE A 159 14.05 1.06 -1.54
N ILE A 160 13.24 0.49 -0.67
CA ILE A 160 12.00 1.13 -0.23
C ILE A 160 12.35 2.02 0.95
N LEU A 161 12.27 3.30 0.72
CA LEU A 161 12.60 4.36 1.66
C LEU A 161 11.33 4.96 2.25
N CYS A 162 11.38 5.32 3.52
CA CYS A 162 10.31 6.04 4.19
C CYS A 162 10.90 7.16 5.04
N ALA A 163 10.28 8.32 5.04
CA ALA A 163 10.66 9.40 5.95
C ALA A 163 10.49 8.95 7.41
N LYS A 164 11.41 9.36 8.29
CA LYS A 164 11.41 8.97 9.72
C LYS A 164 10.22 9.52 10.49
N THR A 165 9.82 10.77 10.22
CA THR A 165 8.74 11.44 10.96
C THR A 165 7.40 10.69 10.91
N PRO A 166 6.87 10.20 9.78
CA PRO A 166 5.67 9.38 9.74
C PRO A 166 5.78 8.11 10.59
N ILE A 167 6.93 7.43 10.51
CA ILE A 167 7.22 6.22 11.31
C ILE A 167 7.17 6.54 12.80
N GLU A 168 7.82 7.62 13.22
CA GLU A 168 7.85 8.07 14.63
C GLU A 168 6.46 8.42 15.15
N ARG A 169 5.65 9.11 14.35
CA ARG A 169 4.26 9.47 14.71
C ARG A 169 3.40 8.21 14.90
N LEU A 170 3.50 7.23 14.01
CA LEU A 170 2.76 5.98 14.14
C LEU A 170 3.22 5.19 15.37
N ASN A 171 4.53 5.06 15.57
CA ASN A 171 5.10 4.42 16.76
C ASN A 171 4.68 5.13 18.06
N LEU A 172 4.57 6.46 18.05
CA LEU A 172 4.10 7.21 19.22
C LEU A 172 2.62 6.94 19.50
N ALA A 173 1.78 6.86 18.46
CA ALA A 173 0.36 6.51 18.60
C ALA A 173 0.18 5.11 19.21
N LEU A 174 0.95 4.12 18.73
CA LEU A 174 0.92 2.75 19.26
C LEU A 174 1.43 2.66 20.70
N ARG A 175 2.55 3.33 21.01
CA ARG A 175 3.12 3.36 22.37
C ARG A 175 2.16 3.92 23.41
N ARG A 176 1.35 4.93 23.06
CA ARG A 176 0.29 5.47 23.96
C ARG A 176 -0.76 4.42 24.34
N LEU A 177 -0.93 3.39 23.51
CA LEU A 177 -1.85 2.28 23.76
C LEU A 177 -1.16 1.06 24.39
N GLY A 178 0.14 1.14 24.66
CA GLY A 178 0.95 0.01 25.14
C GLY A 178 1.16 -1.07 24.08
N ILE A 179 1.06 -0.73 22.80
CA ILE A 179 1.25 -1.65 21.66
C ILE A 179 2.66 -1.45 21.10
N ARG A 180 3.42 -2.54 21.03
CA ARG A 180 4.74 -2.58 20.40
C ARG A 180 4.62 -2.90 18.92
N SER A 181 5.24 -2.12 18.03
CA SER A 181 5.38 -2.46 16.62
C SER A 181 6.40 -3.60 16.46
N LEU A 182 5.99 -4.70 15.85
CA LEU A 182 6.83 -5.84 15.47
C LEU A 182 7.51 -5.65 14.12
N GLY A 183 6.95 -4.80 13.27
CA GLY A 183 7.44 -4.46 11.95
C GLY A 183 6.48 -3.49 11.26
N MET A 184 7.04 -2.70 10.35
CA MET A 184 6.29 -1.74 9.56
C MET A 184 6.60 -1.97 8.08
N TYR A 185 5.57 -2.05 7.24
CA TYR A 185 5.67 -2.43 5.84
C TYR A 185 4.98 -1.41 4.95
N ALA A 186 5.53 -1.17 3.76
CA ALA A 186 4.88 -0.34 2.75
C ALA A 186 3.61 -1.03 2.22
N ASN A 187 2.44 -0.38 2.34
CA ASN A 187 1.16 -0.96 1.95
C ASN A 187 1.11 -1.39 0.48
N ALA A 188 1.78 -0.66 -0.41
CA ALA A 188 1.88 -1.05 -1.82
C ALA A 188 2.43 -2.48 -2.00
N LEU A 189 3.52 -2.82 -1.27
CA LEU A 189 4.11 -4.17 -1.31
C LEU A 189 3.20 -5.22 -0.70
N VAL A 190 2.63 -4.92 0.47
CA VAL A 190 1.74 -5.84 1.19
C VAL A 190 0.49 -6.15 0.36
N THR A 191 -0.08 -5.14 -0.28
CA THR A 191 -1.24 -5.30 -1.17
C THR A 191 -0.89 -6.19 -2.35
N GLY A 192 0.23 -5.95 -3.03
CA GLY A 192 0.67 -6.80 -4.14
C GLY A 192 0.95 -8.23 -3.72
N ALA A 193 1.54 -8.43 -2.53
CA ALA A 193 1.77 -9.76 -1.99
C ALA A 193 0.46 -10.53 -1.73
N ALA A 194 -0.58 -9.83 -1.26
CA ALA A 194 -1.86 -10.44 -0.87
C ALA A 194 -2.85 -10.62 -2.02
N VAL A 195 -2.86 -9.71 -3.00
CA VAL A 195 -3.90 -9.64 -4.04
C VAL A 195 -3.49 -10.38 -5.31
N LEU A 196 -2.20 -10.26 -5.72
CA LEU A 196 -1.75 -10.85 -6.97
C LEU A 196 -1.46 -12.35 -6.83
N SER A 197 -1.93 -13.12 -7.79
CA SER A 197 -1.56 -14.55 -7.98
C SER A 197 -0.07 -14.71 -8.35
N ALA A 198 0.42 -15.94 -8.33
CA ALA A 198 1.78 -16.25 -8.76
C ALA A 198 2.01 -15.92 -10.24
N ASP A 199 1.04 -16.22 -11.10
CA ASP A 199 1.12 -15.97 -12.53
C ASP A 199 1.13 -14.46 -12.84
N GLU A 200 0.29 -13.67 -12.16
CA GLU A 200 0.28 -12.21 -12.29
C GLU A 200 1.62 -11.58 -11.86
N LYS A 201 2.25 -12.09 -10.80
CA LYS A 201 3.57 -11.65 -10.36
C LYS A 201 4.68 -12.03 -11.33
N GLU A 202 4.58 -13.22 -11.94
CA GLU A 202 5.58 -13.71 -12.90
C GLU A 202 5.50 -12.98 -14.23
N GLU A 203 4.31 -12.96 -14.84
CA GLU A 203 4.09 -12.45 -16.20
C GLU A 203 3.93 -10.92 -16.26
N GLY A 204 3.71 -10.30 -15.12
CA GLY A 204 3.62 -8.85 -14.97
C GLY A 204 2.21 -8.32 -14.75
N ALA A 205 2.05 -7.63 -13.63
CA ALA A 205 0.85 -6.90 -13.26
C ALA A 205 1.19 -5.65 -12.43
N ALA A 206 0.38 -4.62 -12.58
CA ALA A 206 0.36 -3.50 -11.63
C ALA A 206 -0.85 -3.66 -10.69
N VAL A 207 -0.62 -3.69 -9.38
CA VAL A 207 -1.70 -3.59 -8.41
C VAL A 207 -1.88 -2.14 -8.00
N VAL A 208 -3.13 -1.68 -8.05
CA VAL A 208 -3.53 -0.31 -7.70
C VAL A 208 -4.56 -0.37 -6.59
N ASN A 209 -4.18 0.10 -5.41
CA ASN A 209 -5.04 0.15 -4.23
C ASN A 209 -5.56 1.58 -4.03
N ILE A 210 -6.80 1.83 -4.42
CA ILE A 210 -7.44 3.14 -4.27
C ILE A 210 -8.08 3.22 -2.89
N GLY A 211 -7.36 3.84 -1.94
CA GLY A 211 -7.83 4.08 -0.60
C GLY A 211 -8.61 5.39 -0.45
N GLY A 212 -8.97 5.74 0.78
CA GLY A 212 -9.70 6.98 1.05
C GLY A 212 -8.87 8.24 0.84
N GLY A 213 -7.59 8.23 1.21
CA GLY A 213 -6.73 9.41 1.15
C GLY A 213 -5.55 9.31 0.20
N VAL A 214 -5.17 8.09 -0.15
CA VAL A 214 -4.04 7.78 -1.04
C VAL A 214 -4.40 6.67 -2.01
N THR A 215 -3.63 6.57 -3.10
CA THR A 215 -3.65 5.43 -4.02
C THR A 215 -2.25 4.85 -4.08
N ASP A 216 -2.11 3.60 -3.68
CA ASP A 216 -0.85 2.86 -3.73
C ASP A 216 -0.75 2.11 -5.06
N VAL A 217 0.43 2.15 -5.67
CA VAL A 217 0.75 1.43 -6.90
C VAL A 217 1.95 0.54 -6.64
N ALA A 218 1.87 -0.74 -7.01
CA ALA A 218 3.03 -1.62 -7.05
C ALA A 218 3.06 -2.40 -8.37
N VAL A 219 4.21 -2.43 -9.00
CA VAL A 219 4.43 -3.14 -10.26
C VAL A 219 5.27 -4.39 -10.00
N TYR A 220 4.76 -5.53 -10.43
CA TYR A 220 5.43 -6.83 -10.33
C TYR A 220 5.76 -7.36 -11.71
N TYR A 221 6.92 -7.98 -11.84
CA TYR A 221 7.34 -8.70 -13.04
C TYR A 221 8.45 -9.71 -12.68
N ARG A 222 8.34 -10.96 -13.15
CA ARG A 222 9.23 -12.08 -12.84
C ARG A 222 9.32 -12.32 -11.33
N ASN A 223 8.17 -12.35 -10.66
CA ASN A 223 7.98 -12.53 -9.21
C ASN A 223 8.67 -11.46 -8.31
N VAL A 224 9.16 -10.37 -8.90
CA VAL A 224 9.87 -9.31 -8.17
C VAL A 224 9.06 -8.02 -8.22
N PRO A 225 8.86 -7.33 -7.08
CA PRO A 225 8.34 -5.96 -7.09
C PRO A 225 9.39 -5.03 -7.72
N ARG A 226 9.04 -4.50 -8.88
CA ARG A 226 9.91 -3.65 -9.71
C ARG A 226 9.79 -2.17 -9.40
N TYR A 227 8.65 -1.77 -8.87
CA TYR A 227 8.36 -0.38 -8.56
C TYR A 227 7.25 -0.28 -7.53
N ILE A 228 7.30 0.73 -6.67
CA ILE A 228 6.19 1.18 -5.85
C ILE A 228 6.11 2.70 -5.85
N ALA A 229 4.89 3.20 -5.76
CA ALA A 229 4.60 4.61 -5.53
C ALA A 229 3.32 4.77 -4.72
N THR A 230 3.16 5.92 -4.08
CA THR A 230 1.92 6.33 -3.43
C THR A 230 1.52 7.71 -3.92
N ILE A 231 0.36 7.79 -4.53
CA ILE A 231 -0.27 9.02 -4.99
C ILE A 231 -1.06 9.61 -3.82
N PRO A 232 -0.83 10.87 -3.38
CA PRO A 232 -1.53 11.48 -2.23
C PRO A 232 -2.96 11.91 -2.58
N MET A 233 -3.67 11.07 -3.31
CA MET A 233 -5.05 11.22 -3.73
C MET A 233 -5.76 9.87 -3.68
N GLY A 234 -6.98 9.86 -3.14
CA GLY A 234 -7.86 8.68 -3.10
C GLY A 234 -9.31 9.10 -3.22
N ALA A 235 -10.25 8.20 -2.94
CA ALA A 235 -11.68 8.45 -3.10
C ALA A 235 -12.25 9.56 -2.20
N GLY A 236 -11.53 9.97 -1.18
CA GLY A 236 -11.87 11.17 -0.39
C GLY A 236 -11.88 12.45 -1.25
N ALA A 237 -11.06 12.52 -2.29
CA ALA A 237 -11.09 13.63 -3.24
C ALA A 237 -12.42 13.65 -4.01
N ILE A 238 -12.93 12.48 -4.45
CA ILE A 238 -14.25 12.36 -5.07
C ILE A 238 -15.35 12.84 -4.11
N ASN A 239 -15.28 12.43 -2.84
CA ASN A 239 -16.22 12.86 -1.83
C ASN A 239 -16.22 14.39 -1.64
N ASN A 240 -15.05 15.03 -1.66
CA ASN A 240 -14.92 16.47 -1.59
C ASN A 240 -15.56 17.17 -2.80
N ASP A 241 -15.39 16.64 -3.99
CA ASP A 241 -16.02 17.19 -5.21
C ASP A 241 -17.55 17.03 -5.17
N ILE A 242 -18.06 15.89 -4.73
CA ILE A 242 -19.51 15.69 -4.54
C ILE A 242 -20.08 16.69 -3.52
N ARG A 243 -19.33 17.07 -2.48
CA ARG A 243 -19.77 18.11 -1.52
C ARG A 243 -20.01 19.46 -2.16
N THR A 244 -19.35 19.77 -3.28
CA THR A 244 -19.56 21.04 -4.01
C THR A 244 -20.99 21.13 -4.58
N LEU A 245 -21.65 19.97 -4.77
CA LEU A 245 -23.05 19.92 -5.14
C LEU A 245 -24.02 20.36 -4.01
N GLY A 246 -23.48 20.80 -2.84
CA GLY A 246 -24.27 21.31 -1.72
C GLY A 246 -24.84 20.22 -0.80
N ILE A 247 -24.25 19.03 -0.79
CA ILE A 247 -24.66 17.88 0.00
C ILE A 247 -23.97 17.89 1.35
N LEU A 248 -24.64 17.42 2.41
CA LEU A 248 -24.02 17.21 3.71
C LEU A 248 -23.00 16.06 3.64
N GLU A 249 -21.84 16.27 4.27
CA GLU A 249 -20.73 15.30 4.29
C GLU A 249 -21.16 13.88 4.66
N ARG A 250 -21.99 13.74 5.69
CA ARG A 250 -22.52 12.44 6.15
C ARG A 250 -23.34 11.65 5.11
N HIS A 251 -23.80 12.30 4.04
CA HIS A 251 -24.58 11.67 2.96
C HIS A 251 -23.76 11.40 1.70
N VAL A 252 -22.59 12.01 1.56
CA VAL A 252 -21.76 11.97 0.34
C VAL A 252 -21.33 10.54 0.00
N ASP A 253 -20.74 9.82 0.95
CA ASP A 253 -20.26 8.46 0.71
C ASP A 253 -21.39 7.49 0.36
N SER A 254 -22.52 7.61 1.07
CA SER A 254 -23.72 6.81 0.75
C SER A 254 -24.32 7.13 -0.63
N LEU A 255 -24.27 8.40 -1.04
CA LEU A 255 -24.72 8.85 -2.36
C LEU A 255 -23.80 8.29 -3.45
N LYS A 256 -22.48 8.45 -3.28
CA LYS A 256 -21.47 7.90 -4.18
C LYS A 256 -21.65 6.39 -4.38
N ARG A 257 -21.73 5.62 -3.30
CA ARG A 257 -21.83 4.15 -3.34
C ARG A 257 -23.12 3.64 -3.97
N LYS A 258 -24.25 4.33 -3.74
CA LYS A 258 -25.58 3.87 -4.21
C LYS A 258 -25.89 4.30 -5.63
N PHE A 259 -25.41 5.47 -6.04
CA PHE A 259 -25.86 6.13 -7.26
C PHE A 259 -24.71 6.66 -8.13
N GLY A 260 -23.46 6.58 -7.66
CA GLY A 260 -22.31 7.05 -8.40
C GLY A 260 -21.96 6.15 -9.58
N SER A 261 -21.41 6.76 -10.62
CA SER A 261 -20.77 6.10 -11.74
C SER A 261 -19.45 6.83 -12.05
N ALA A 262 -18.38 6.09 -12.32
CA ALA A 262 -17.12 6.65 -12.78
C ALA A 262 -17.09 6.91 -14.29
N VAL A 263 -18.17 6.56 -15.00
CA VAL A 263 -18.38 6.82 -16.43
C VAL A 263 -19.74 7.51 -16.59
N ALA A 264 -19.74 8.79 -16.93
CA ALA A 264 -20.96 9.61 -16.96
C ALA A 264 -21.97 9.14 -18.00
N GLU A 265 -21.48 8.63 -19.13
CA GLU A 265 -22.32 8.10 -20.22
C GLU A 265 -23.16 6.89 -19.79
N LEU A 266 -22.70 6.13 -18.78
CA LEU A 266 -23.43 4.99 -18.22
C LEU A 266 -24.48 5.39 -17.18
N ALA A 267 -24.49 6.65 -16.73
CA ALA A 267 -25.44 7.15 -15.75
C ALA A 267 -26.78 7.54 -16.42
N PRO A 268 -27.93 7.27 -15.77
CA PRO A 268 -29.22 7.65 -16.31
C PRO A 268 -29.39 9.18 -16.44
N GLU A 269 -29.64 9.67 -17.66
CA GLU A 269 -29.73 11.10 -17.96
C GLU A 269 -30.89 11.81 -17.23
N ASN A 270 -32.03 11.14 -17.05
CA ASN A 270 -33.28 11.75 -16.58
C ASN A 270 -33.68 11.27 -15.17
N LYS A 271 -32.80 10.61 -14.41
CA LYS A 271 -33.06 10.18 -13.04
C LYS A 271 -32.47 11.16 -12.04
N MET A 272 -33.30 11.52 -11.07
CA MET A 272 -32.91 12.35 -9.93
C MET A 272 -32.96 11.55 -8.63
N VAL A 273 -32.12 11.93 -7.69
CA VAL A 273 -32.18 11.47 -6.29
C VAL A 273 -32.30 12.68 -5.37
N SER A 274 -33.25 12.60 -4.45
CA SER A 274 -33.43 13.64 -3.44
C SER A 274 -32.61 13.32 -2.21
N VAL A 275 -31.73 14.23 -1.83
CA VAL A 275 -30.87 14.12 -0.66
C VAL A 275 -31.07 15.30 0.27
N LYS A 276 -30.81 15.12 1.57
CA LYS A 276 -30.86 16.24 2.52
C LYS A 276 -29.72 17.22 2.22
N GLY A 277 -30.08 18.49 2.04
CA GLY A 277 -29.16 19.58 1.81
C GLY A 277 -28.37 19.99 3.04
N ARG A 278 -27.67 21.14 2.97
CA ARG A 278 -26.85 21.66 4.09
C ARG A 278 -27.64 22.02 5.33
N THR A 279 -28.92 22.32 5.19
CA THR A 279 -29.83 22.54 6.31
C THR A 279 -30.77 21.35 6.47
N ALA A 280 -31.21 21.07 7.71
CA ALA A 280 -32.08 19.93 8.03
C ALA A 280 -33.46 19.99 7.31
N LYS A 281 -33.87 21.17 6.86
CA LYS A 281 -35.15 21.41 6.17
C LYS A 281 -35.03 21.42 4.64
N GLU A 282 -33.80 21.48 4.12
CA GLU A 282 -33.53 21.58 2.69
C GLU A 282 -33.40 20.18 2.08
N THR A 283 -34.18 19.92 1.03
CA THR A 283 -34.02 18.75 0.18
C THR A 283 -33.46 19.23 -1.16
N LYS A 284 -32.46 18.54 -1.67
CA LYS A 284 -31.82 18.86 -2.94
C LYS A 284 -31.97 17.69 -3.90
N ASP A 285 -32.48 17.99 -5.08
CA ASP A 285 -32.57 17.02 -6.16
C ASP A 285 -31.28 17.07 -7.00
N ILE A 286 -30.68 15.91 -7.18
CA ILE A 286 -29.43 15.74 -7.91
C ILE A 286 -29.70 14.83 -9.08
N LEU A 287 -29.39 15.32 -10.28
CA LEU A 287 -29.42 14.51 -11.49
C LEU A 287 -28.27 13.49 -11.44
N LEU A 288 -28.54 12.20 -11.64
CA LEU A 288 -27.54 11.14 -11.53
C LEU A 288 -26.42 11.32 -12.57
N HIS A 289 -26.74 11.81 -13.75
CA HIS A 289 -25.73 12.15 -14.75
C HIS A 289 -24.75 13.23 -14.24
N ASN A 290 -25.23 14.30 -13.59
CA ASN A 290 -24.38 15.35 -13.03
C ASN A 290 -23.49 14.82 -11.90
N LEU A 291 -24.03 13.93 -11.06
CA LEU A 291 -23.24 13.24 -10.03
C LEU A 291 -22.12 12.41 -10.68
N ALA A 292 -22.44 11.68 -11.75
CA ALA A 292 -21.48 10.86 -12.48
C ALA A 292 -20.39 11.72 -13.14
N VAL A 293 -20.73 12.85 -13.75
CA VAL A 293 -19.75 13.80 -14.34
C VAL A 293 -18.73 14.26 -13.29
N VAL A 294 -19.20 14.60 -12.08
CA VAL A 294 -18.32 15.02 -10.97
C VAL A 294 -17.41 13.87 -10.53
N ILE A 295 -17.94 12.65 -10.41
CA ILE A 295 -17.18 11.46 -10.03
C ILE A 295 -16.15 11.11 -11.11
N GLU A 296 -16.57 11.07 -12.38
CA GLU A 296 -15.72 10.74 -13.53
C GLU A 296 -14.52 11.67 -13.62
N SER A 297 -14.72 12.98 -13.46
CA SER A 297 -13.63 13.96 -13.53
C SER A 297 -12.51 13.59 -12.54
N ARG A 298 -12.85 13.30 -11.29
CA ARG A 298 -11.85 12.94 -10.27
C ARG A 298 -11.30 11.53 -10.47
N ALA A 299 -12.13 10.58 -10.89
CA ALA A 299 -11.68 9.23 -11.21
C ALA A 299 -10.66 9.23 -12.36
N ARG A 300 -10.87 10.09 -13.35
CA ARG A 300 -9.94 10.31 -14.47
C ARG A 300 -8.59 10.86 -13.98
N ASP A 301 -8.60 11.87 -13.10
CA ASP A 301 -7.35 12.39 -12.51
C ASP A 301 -6.57 11.29 -11.81
N ILE A 302 -7.23 10.47 -10.97
CA ILE A 302 -6.57 9.34 -10.28
C ILE A 302 -5.98 8.37 -11.31
N ALA A 303 -6.74 8.01 -12.35
CA ALA A 303 -6.29 7.09 -13.40
C ALA A 303 -5.10 7.65 -14.19
N GLU A 304 -5.06 8.95 -14.45
CA GLU A 304 -3.94 9.62 -15.14
C GLU A 304 -2.66 9.58 -14.29
N TYR A 305 -2.75 9.85 -12.98
CA TYR A 305 -1.61 9.70 -12.06
C TYR A 305 -1.14 8.25 -11.97
N VAL A 306 -2.05 7.27 -11.88
CA VAL A 306 -1.70 5.85 -11.89
C VAL A 306 -0.99 5.47 -13.19
N ALA A 307 -1.51 5.93 -14.34
CA ALA A 307 -0.88 5.67 -15.63
C ALA A 307 0.52 6.31 -15.73
N GLN A 308 0.72 7.48 -15.09
CA GLN A 308 2.04 8.11 -15.02
C GLN A 308 3.01 7.27 -14.19
N GLU A 309 2.60 6.81 -12.99
CA GLU A 309 3.46 5.96 -12.13
C GLU A 309 3.84 4.64 -12.82
N ILE A 310 2.90 4.05 -13.58
CA ILE A 310 3.17 2.83 -14.37
C ILE A 310 4.19 3.13 -15.48
N ARG A 311 4.11 4.26 -16.17
CA ARG A 311 5.12 4.67 -17.15
C ARG A 311 6.48 4.89 -16.51
N ASP A 312 6.52 5.60 -15.39
CA ASP A 312 7.75 5.93 -14.66
C ASP A 312 8.43 4.68 -14.07
N SER A 313 7.68 3.62 -13.83
CA SER A 313 8.23 2.32 -13.45
C SER A 313 9.19 1.73 -14.51
N GLY A 314 8.97 2.06 -15.79
CA GLY A 314 9.67 1.47 -16.93
C GLY A 314 9.24 0.03 -17.26
N PHE A 315 8.11 -0.43 -16.72
CA PHE A 315 7.59 -1.78 -16.94
C PHE A 315 6.19 -1.80 -17.56
N GLY A 316 5.65 -0.65 -17.98
CA GLY A 316 4.30 -0.57 -18.52
C GLY A 316 4.01 -1.48 -19.71
N ASP A 317 5.00 -1.75 -20.55
CA ASP A 317 4.96 -2.65 -21.71
C ASP A 317 5.10 -4.14 -21.35
N LYS A 318 5.38 -4.47 -20.08
CA LYS A 318 5.63 -5.83 -19.58
C LYS A 318 4.50 -6.36 -18.69
N LEU A 319 3.38 -5.66 -18.63
CA LEU A 319 2.25 -6.02 -17.81
C LEU A 319 1.26 -6.89 -18.58
N ALA A 320 1.55 -8.19 -18.72
CA ALA A 320 0.68 -9.12 -19.45
C ALA A 320 -0.74 -9.20 -18.85
N TYR A 321 -0.86 -9.07 -17.54
CA TYR A 321 -2.13 -9.04 -16.81
C TYR A 321 -2.68 -7.61 -16.59
N GLY A 322 -1.99 -6.58 -17.10
CA GLY A 322 -2.44 -5.19 -17.00
C GLY A 322 -2.50 -4.69 -15.57
N ILE A 323 -3.66 -4.11 -15.18
CA ILE A 323 -3.87 -3.46 -13.89
C ILE A 323 -4.90 -4.22 -13.07
N VAL A 324 -4.54 -4.60 -11.85
CA VAL A 324 -5.43 -5.20 -10.85
C VAL A 324 -5.85 -4.11 -9.86
N LEU A 325 -7.14 -3.77 -9.87
CA LEU A 325 -7.69 -2.75 -8.96
C LEU A 325 -8.16 -3.37 -7.66
N THR A 326 -7.83 -2.70 -6.55
CA THR A 326 -8.32 -3.03 -5.21
C THR A 326 -8.55 -1.76 -4.40
N GLY A 327 -9.04 -1.89 -3.18
CA GLY A 327 -9.31 -0.78 -2.27
C GLY A 327 -10.76 -0.69 -1.87
N GLY A 328 -11.08 0.31 -1.04
CA GLY A 328 -12.43 0.51 -0.47
C GLY A 328 -13.17 1.71 -1.06
N SER A 329 -12.80 2.16 -2.21
CA SER A 329 -13.24 3.43 -2.81
C SER A 329 -14.42 3.30 -3.72
#